data_ac8a74b1adf9a2e3e47b7eb14e71fa1f
#
_entry.id   ac8a74b1adf9a2e3e47b7eb14e71fa1f
#
_cell.length_a   1.000
_cell.length_b   1.000
_cell.length_c   1.000
_cell.angle_alpha   90.00
_cell.angle_beta   90.00
_cell.angle_gamma   90.00
#
_symmetry.space_group_name_H-M   'P 1'
#
loop_
_entity.id
_entity.type
_entity.pdbx_description
1 polymer ?
#
loop_
_entity_poly.entity_id
_entity_poly.type
_entity_poly.pdbx_seq_one_letter_code
_entity_poly.pdbx_strand_id
1 'polypeptide(L)'
;VVAMALRVSSAGACPRRIELEAWGIEGLPLWEGSERAFAEGNMHEQSILEWACENLPHGPYVLHSQQKEVSIFYHDKELLVGHIDGLATNNEGVTVLLEAKALAKRAFTEIREKGLKEAHPQYFTQVQLYLYALGLEKGYLIARNKDTPKTRFWDHHIEEVVYDAEFVEAELKRLEELAIKIEQGVEIEPPFNPEDNWQCRQPWCPYTNVCFPE
;
A
#
# COMPACT_ATOMS: atom_id res chain seq x y z
N VAL A 1 -18.30 6.43 20.16
CA VAL A 1 -17.62 6.19 18.87
C VAL A 1 -16.55 5.17 19.16
N VAL A 2 -16.64 3.98 18.58
CA VAL A 2 -15.57 2.96 18.67
C VAL A 2 -14.42 3.49 17.82
N ALA A 3 -13.25 3.67 18.44
CA ALA A 3 -12.05 4.02 17.72
C ALA A 3 -11.76 2.94 16.67
N MET A 4 -11.94 3.25 15.42
CA MET A 4 -11.68 2.31 14.33
C MET A 4 -10.24 2.50 13.88
N ALA A 5 -9.45 1.42 13.93
CA ALA A 5 -8.09 1.46 13.42
C ALA A 5 -8.09 1.84 11.93
N LEU A 6 -7.15 2.68 11.53
CA LEU A 6 -6.97 3.06 10.13
C LEU A 6 -6.37 1.89 9.34
N ARG A 7 -6.47 1.92 8.03
CA ARG A 7 -5.91 0.85 7.19
C ARG A 7 -4.48 1.18 6.76
N VAL A 8 -3.56 0.24 6.91
CA VAL A 8 -2.17 0.39 6.46
C VAL A 8 -2.09 0.71 4.97
N SER A 9 -2.91 0.06 4.14
CA SER A 9 -2.95 0.30 2.69
C SER A 9 -3.42 1.71 2.29
N SER A 10 -4.12 2.41 3.20
CA SER A 10 -4.58 3.79 2.98
C SER A 10 -3.67 4.83 3.65
N ALA A 11 -2.69 4.42 4.47
CA ALA A 11 -1.90 5.33 5.30
C ALA A 11 -1.23 6.46 4.50
N GLY A 12 -0.70 6.16 3.31
CA GLY A 12 -0.10 7.15 2.41
C GLY A 12 -1.10 7.90 1.52
N ALA A 13 -2.40 7.69 1.69
CA ALA A 13 -3.42 8.36 0.89
C ALA A 13 -3.70 9.80 1.36
N CYS A 14 -4.55 10.51 0.59
CA CYS A 14 -5.07 11.81 0.97
C CYS A 14 -5.75 11.76 2.36
N PRO A 15 -5.44 12.67 3.30
CA PRO A 15 -6.03 12.68 4.65
C PRO A 15 -7.56 12.71 4.66
N ARG A 16 -8.18 13.46 3.75
CA ARG A 16 -9.64 13.49 3.61
C ARG A 16 -10.20 12.14 3.18
N ARG A 17 -9.51 11.42 2.31
CA ARG A 17 -9.90 10.07 1.91
C ARG A 17 -9.83 9.10 3.09
N ILE A 18 -8.77 9.16 3.90
CA ILE A 18 -8.62 8.31 5.09
C ILE A 18 -9.77 8.56 6.07
N GLU A 19 -10.15 9.82 6.27
CA GLU A 19 -11.27 10.20 7.12
C GLU A 19 -12.60 9.63 6.62
N LEU A 20 -12.89 9.80 5.31
CA LEU A 20 -14.13 9.31 4.72
C LEU A 20 -14.22 7.77 4.77
N GLU A 21 -13.11 7.07 4.55
CA GLU A 21 -13.01 5.63 4.74
C GLU A 21 -13.25 5.24 6.20
N ALA A 22 -12.68 5.96 7.16
CA ALA A 22 -12.85 5.70 8.59
C ALA A 22 -14.29 5.97 9.08
N TRP A 23 -14.98 6.93 8.49
CA TRP A 23 -16.39 7.17 8.80
C TRP A 23 -17.35 6.22 8.05
N GLY A 24 -16.84 5.33 7.22
CA GLY A 24 -17.65 4.39 6.45
C GLY A 24 -18.51 5.09 5.40
N ILE A 25 -18.08 6.27 4.93
CA ILE A 25 -18.77 6.97 3.85
C ILE A 25 -18.62 6.16 2.57
N GLU A 26 -19.75 5.88 1.94
CA GLU A 26 -19.75 5.15 0.67
C GLU A 26 -19.27 6.07 -0.45
N GLY A 27 -18.20 5.65 -1.11
CA GLY A 27 -17.68 6.34 -2.28
C GLY A 27 -18.48 6.04 -3.54
N LEU A 28 -18.27 6.83 -4.57
CA LEU A 28 -18.84 6.52 -5.89
C LEU A 28 -18.37 5.13 -6.36
N PRO A 29 -19.23 4.40 -7.08
CA PRO A 29 -18.83 3.12 -7.67
C PRO A 29 -17.57 3.32 -8.50
N LEU A 30 -16.61 2.47 -8.26
CA LEU A 30 -15.44 2.40 -9.14
C LEU A 30 -15.93 2.04 -10.55
N TRP A 31 -15.28 2.54 -11.59
CA TRP A 31 -15.66 2.22 -12.96
C TRP A 31 -15.50 0.70 -13.20
N GLU A 32 -16.30 0.15 -14.13
CA GLU A 32 -16.38 -1.29 -14.43
C GLU A 32 -14.99 -1.98 -14.61
N GLY A 33 -13.98 -1.27 -15.09
CA GLY A 33 -12.61 -1.75 -15.24
C GLY A 33 -11.81 -1.85 -13.94
N SER A 34 -12.19 -1.15 -12.87
CA SER A 34 -11.46 -1.19 -11.62
C SER A 34 -11.71 -2.46 -10.82
N GLU A 35 -12.93 -2.99 -10.82
CA GLU A 35 -13.22 -4.29 -10.21
C GLU A 35 -12.42 -5.42 -10.88
N ARG A 36 -12.34 -5.37 -12.22
CA ARG A 36 -11.47 -6.31 -12.97
C ARG A 36 -10.01 -6.12 -12.63
N ALA A 37 -9.54 -4.88 -12.51
CA ALA A 37 -8.15 -4.60 -12.16
C ALA A 37 -7.78 -5.10 -10.75
N PHE A 38 -8.70 -5.01 -9.79
CA PHE A 38 -8.52 -5.59 -8.45
C PHE A 38 -8.55 -7.13 -8.49
N ALA A 39 -9.51 -7.72 -9.20
CA ALA A 39 -9.57 -9.17 -9.37
C ALA A 39 -8.31 -9.72 -10.06
N GLU A 40 -7.81 -9.05 -11.10
CA GLU A 40 -6.54 -9.39 -11.75
C GLU A 40 -5.35 -9.23 -10.80
N GLY A 41 -5.34 -8.18 -9.96
CA GLY A 41 -4.30 -7.97 -8.95
C GLY A 41 -4.19 -9.18 -8.01
N ASN A 42 -5.30 -9.59 -7.43
CA ASN A 42 -5.37 -10.75 -6.52
C ASN A 42 -4.98 -12.07 -7.23
N MET A 43 -5.38 -12.26 -8.48
CA MET A 43 -4.99 -13.44 -9.28
C MET A 43 -3.48 -13.50 -9.55
N HIS A 44 -2.81 -12.36 -9.62
CA HIS A 44 -1.38 -12.31 -9.90
C HIS A 44 -0.51 -12.39 -8.65
N GLU A 45 -1.03 -12.01 -7.49
CA GLU A 45 -0.28 -11.91 -6.23
C GLU A 45 0.51 -13.19 -5.92
N GLN A 46 -0.18 -14.33 -5.85
CA GLN A 46 0.47 -15.61 -5.55
C GLN A 46 1.63 -15.91 -6.50
N SER A 47 1.42 -15.74 -7.80
CA SER A 47 2.46 -16.01 -8.81
C SER A 47 3.61 -15.00 -8.78
N ILE A 48 3.38 -13.78 -8.31
CA ILE A 48 4.43 -12.77 -8.08
C ILE A 48 5.29 -13.18 -6.90
N LEU A 49 4.66 -13.59 -5.79
CA LEU A 49 5.35 -14.01 -4.57
C LEU A 49 6.17 -15.27 -4.79
N GLU A 50 5.62 -16.28 -5.49
CA GLU A 50 6.35 -17.51 -5.85
C GLU A 50 7.57 -17.18 -6.72
N TRP A 51 7.38 -16.36 -7.76
CA TRP A 51 8.49 -15.92 -8.61
C TRP A 51 9.55 -15.17 -7.81
N ALA A 52 9.15 -14.31 -6.87
CA ALA A 52 10.07 -13.55 -6.01
C ALA A 52 10.94 -14.50 -5.17
N CYS A 53 10.36 -15.54 -4.58
CA CYS A 53 11.10 -16.50 -3.76
C CYS A 53 12.24 -17.20 -4.50
N GLU A 54 12.11 -17.37 -5.81
CA GLU A 54 13.13 -17.96 -6.67
C GLU A 54 14.18 -16.95 -7.17
N ASN A 55 13.81 -15.64 -7.22
CA ASN A 55 14.61 -14.62 -7.90
C ASN A 55 15.15 -13.50 -6.98
N LEU A 56 14.80 -13.51 -5.69
CA LEU A 56 15.34 -12.56 -4.73
C LEU A 56 16.85 -12.73 -4.50
N PRO A 57 17.59 -11.64 -4.23
CA PRO A 57 18.97 -11.70 -3.77
C PRO A 57 19.09 -12.57 -2.51
N HIS A 58 20.17 -13.33 -2.40
CA HIS A 58 20.44 -14.23 -1.26
C HIS A 58 19.42 -15.38 -1.09
N GLY A 59 18.66 -15.70 -2.18
CA GLY A 59 17.70 -16.83 -2.17
C GLY A 59 18.35 -18.20 -2.39
N PRO A 60 17.56 -19.27 -2.46
CA PRO A 60 16.10 -19.27 -2.52
C PRO A 60 15.44 -18.99 -1.17
N TYR A 61 14.22 -18.49 -1.23
CA TYR A 61 13.37 -18.22 -0.08
C TYR A 61 12.18 -19.18 -0.04
N VAL A 62 11.68 -19.43 1.16
CA VAL A 62 10.44 -20.18 1.38
C VAL A 62 9.36 -19.22 1.84
N LEU A 63 8.29 -19.11 1.04
CA LEU A 63 7.14 -18.27 1.32
C LEU A 63 6.30 -18.83 2.46
N HIS A 64 5.88 -17.98 3.37
CA HIS A 64 4.96 -18.32 4.46
C HIS A 64 4.16 -17.09 4.91
N SER A 65 3.21 -17.28 5.84
CA SER A 65 2.43 -16.20 6.48
C SER A 65 1.75 -15.25 5.50
N GLN A 66 1.19 -15.81 4.41
CA GLN A 66 0.45 -15.01 3.44
C GLN A 66 -0.84 -14.45 4.04
N GLN A 67 -1.23 -13.25 3.60
CA GLN A 67 -2.45 -12.54 4.02
C GLN A 67 -2.62 -12.50 5.55
N LYS A 68 -1.49 -12.49 6.28
CA LYS A 68 -1.51 -12.38 7.73
C LYS A 68 -1.89 -10.96 8.14
N GLU A 69 -2.90 -10.87 9.00
CA GLU A 69 -3.26 -9.60 9.63
C GLU A 69 -2.15 -9.14 10.58
N VAL A 70 -1.88 -7.86 10.54
CA VAL A 70 -0.96 -7.17 11.44
C VAL A 70 -1.62 -5.90 11.98
N SER A 71 -1.40 -5.65 13.27
CA SER A 71 -1.83 -4.44 13.95
C SER A 71 -0.61 -3.58 14.28
N ILE A 72 -0.75 -2.28 14.13
CA ILE A 72 0.27 -1.31 14.49
C ILE A 72 -0.25 -0.51 15.68
N PHE A 73 0.47 -0.65 16.80
CA PHE A 73 0.20 0.11 18.02
C PHE A 73 1.14 1.32 18.08
N TYR A 74 0.58 2.45 18.43
CA TYR A 74 1.32 3.68 18.69
C TYR A 74 0.73 4.35 19.94
N HIS A 75 1.57 4.67 20.93
CA HIS A 75 1.15 5.16 22.26
C HIS A 75 0.02 4.30 22.89
N ASP A 76 0.22 2.97 22.92
CA ASP A 76 -0.72 1.98 23.48
C ASP A 76 -2.09 1.90 22.80
N LYS A 77 -2.28 2.58 21.67
CA LYS A 77 -3.49 2.55 20.87
C LYS A 77 -3.24 1.77 19.58
N GLU A 78 -4.16 0.86 19.22
CA GLU A 78 -4.16 0.27 17.88
C GLU A 78 -4.52 1.35 16.86
N LEU A 79 -3.49 1.83 16.16
CA LEU A 79 -3.62 2.94 15.23
C LEU A 79 -3.98 2.47 13.82
N LEU A 80 -3.33 1.38 13.38
CA LEU A 80 -3.58 0.83 12.04
C LEU A 80 -3.71 -0.69 12.08
N VAL A 81 -4.46 -1.19 11.10
CA VAL A 81 -4.59 -2.64 10.82
C VAL A 81 -4.38 -2.87 9.32
N GLY A 82 -3.78 -4.00 8.97
CA GLY A 82 -3.58 -4.38 7.58
C GLY A 82 -3.25 -5.85 7.41
N HIS A 83 -3.11 -6.28 6.17
CA HIS A 83 -2.71 -7.64 5.81
C HIS A 83 -1.47 -7.56 4.94
N ILE A 84 -0.44 -8.30 5.31
CA ILE A 84 0.77 -8.43 4.50
C ILE A 84 0.54 -9.44 3.38
N ASP A 85 1.13 -9.22 2.22
CA ASP A 85 1.02 -10.19 1.11
C ASP A 85 1.79 -11.47 1.44
N GLY A 86 2.98 -11.37 2.06
CA GLY A 86 3.70 -12.54 2.54
C GLY A 86 5.00 -12.24 3.27
N LEU A 87 5.46 -13.26 4.01
CA LEU A 87 6.82 -13.34 4.54
C LEU A 87 7.56 -14.46 3.84
N ALA A 88 8.85 -14.28 3.64
CA ALA A 88 9.68 -15.34 3.10
C ALA A 88 11.00 -15.44 3.88
N THR A 89 11.47 -16.65 4.11
CA THR A 89 12.70 -16.92 4.87
C THR A 89 13.67 -17.72 4.00
N ASN A 90 14.93 -17.30 3.95
CA ASN A 90 15.98 -18.00 3.22
C ASN A 90 16.63 -19.09 4.07
N ASN A 91 17.55 -19.85 3.47
CA ASN A 91 18.26 -20.94 4.14
C ASN A 91 19.18 -20.50 5.29
N GLU A 92 19.50 -19.20 5.37
CA GLU A 92 20.29 -18.61 6.46
C GLU A 92 19.40 -18.14 7.63
N GLY A 93 18.07 -18.33 7.52
CA GLY A 93 17.11 -17.90 8.52
C GLY A 93 16.73 -16.41 8.44
N VAL A 94 17.14 -15.72 7.39
CA VAL A 94 16.77 -14.31 7.18
C VAL A 94 15.35 -14.24 6.65
N THR A 95 14.47 -13.57 7.42
CA THR A 95 13.08 -13.33 7.04
C THR A 95 12.92 -11.94 6.45
N VAL A 96 12.17 -11.84 5.36
CA VAL A 96 11.86 -10.58 4.66
C VAL A 96 10.37 -10.46 4.39
N LEU A 97 9.89 -9.23 4.36
CA LEU A 97 8.55 -8.88 3.88
C LEU A 97 8.54 -8.90 2.36
N LEU A 98 7.47 -9.46 1.78
CA LEU A 98 7.17 -9.37 0.36
C LEU A 98 5.86 -8.62 0.16
N GLU A 99 5.90 -7.58 -0.65
CA GLU A 99 4.73 -6.81 -1.10
C GLU A 99 4.62 -6.94 -2.63
N ALA A 100 3.53 -7.51 -3.11
CA ALA A 100 3.30 -7.81 -4.53
C ALA A 100 2.40 -6.75 -5.19
N LYS A 101 2.80 -6.24 -6.34
CA LYS A 101 1.99 -5.28 -7.11
C LYS A 101 1.92 -5.63 -8.59
N ALA A 102 0.72 -5.93 -9.09
CA ALA A 102 0.46 -6.03 -10.53
C ALA A 102 0.09 -4.65 -11.08
N LEU A 103 0.98 -4.03 -11.84
CA LEU A 103 0.90 -2.64 -12.27
C LEU A 103 0.69 -2.52 -13.78
N ALA A 104 -0.05 -1.48 -14.19
CA ALA A 104 -0.05 -1.04 -15.58
C ALA A 104 1.37 -0.59 -15.99
N LYS A 105 1.69 -0.72 -17.28
CA LYS A 105 3.02 -0.42 -17.84
C LYS A 105 3.59 0.92 -17.37
N ARG A 106 2.75 1.97 -17.33
CA ARG A 106 3.21 3.31 -16.92
C ARG A 106 3.72 3.31 -15.47
N ALA A 107 2.91 2.84 -14.51
CA ALA A 107 3.27 2.80 -13.10
C ALA A 107 4.49 1.89 -12.84
N PHE A 108 4.53 0.74 -13.54
CA PHE A 108 5.68 -0.17 -13.50
C PHE A 108 6.97 0.53 -13.97
N THR A 109 6.90 1.28 -15.08
CA THR A 109 8.06 1.99 -15.62
C THR A 109 8.50 3.12 -14.68
N GLU A 110 7.56 3.86 -14.10
CA GLU A 110 7.85 4.93 -13.15
C GLU A 110 8.61 4.42 -11.91
N ILE A 111 8.19 3.28 -11.34
CA ILE A 111 8.93 2.66 -10.20
C ILE A 111 10.34 2.28 -10.62
N ARG A 112 10.48 1.60 -11.76
CA ARG A 112 11.79 1.14 -12.23
C ARG A 112 12.77 2.27 -12.52
N GLU A 113 12.29 3.43 -12.97
CA GLU A 113 13.13 4.56 -13.35
C GLU A 113 13.43 5.52 -12.20
N LYS A 114 12.50 5.71 -11.28
CA LYS A 114 12.58 6.70 -10.21
C LYS A 114 12.73 6.11 -8.81
N GLY A 115 12.49 4.80 -8.67
CA GLY A 115 12.38 4.12 -7.39
C GLY A 115 10.99 4.29 -6.74
N LEU A 116 10.67 3.39 -5.83
CA LEU A 116 9.37 3.29 -5.17
C LEU A 116 8.99 4.55 -4.40
N LYS A 117 9.92 5.09 -3.62
CA LYS A 117 9.68 6.25 -2.72
C LYS A 117 9.21 7.48 -3.49
N GLU A 118 9.80 7.72 -4.68
CA GLU A 118 9.44 8.86 -5.52
C GLU A 118 8.21 8.58 -6.38
N ALA A 119 8.17 7.41 -7.03
CA ALA A 119 7.12 7.07 -7.98
C ALA A 119 5.77 6.78 -7.31
N HIS A 120 5.80 6.05 -6.20
CA HIS A 120 4.59 5.60 -5.48
C HIS A 120 4.77 5.69 -3.96
N PRO A 121 4.80 6.91 -3.38
CA PRO A 121 5.03 7.10 -1.95
C PRO A 121 4.01 6.36 -1.07
N GLN A 122 2.79 6.12 -1.55
CA GLN A 122 1.79 5.33 -0.81
C GLN A 122 2.22 3.89 -0.61
N TYR A 123 2.80 3.24 -1.62
CA TYR A 123 3.31 1.87 -1.49
C TYR A 123 4.56 1.84 -0.62
N PHE A 124 5.42 2.86 -0.73
CA PHE A 124 6.57 2.98 0.16
C PHE A 124 6.14 3.10 1.63
N THR A 125 5.17 3.96 1.93
CA THR A 125 4.60 4.10 3.29
C THR A 125 4.02 2.78 3.78
N GLN A 126 3.27 2.06 2.95
CA GLN A 126 2.70 0.75 3.30
C GLN A 126 3.79 -0.26 3.69
N VAL A 127 4.83 -0.40 2.88
CA VAL A 127 5.95 -1.31 3.16
C VAL A 127 6.68 -0.92 4.44
N GLN A 128 6.97 0.36 4.65
CA GLN A 128 7.64 0.87 5.85
C GLN A 128 6.83 0.57 7.13
N LEU A 129 5.53 0.77 7.09
CA LEU A 129 4.63 0.48 8.22
C LEU A 129 4.56 -1.03 8.52
N TYR A 130 4.57 -1.88 7.51
CA TYR A 130 4.64 -3.32 7.71
C TYR A 130 6.00 -3.76 8.27
N LEU A 131 7.11 -3.18 7.82
CA LEU A 131 8.44 -3.45 8.40
C LEU A 131 8.47 -3.10 9.89
N TYR A 132 7.90 -1.96 10.26
CA TYR A 132 7.75 -1.56 11.67
C TYR A 132 6.94 -2.58 12.47
N ALA A 133 5.74 -2.95 11.98
CA ALA A 133 4.84 -3.89 12.66
C ALA A 133 5.47 -5.27 12.91
N LEU A 134 6.35 -5.68 12.02
CA LEU A 134 7.00 -7.00 12.04
C LEU A 134 8.39 -6.99 12.67
N GLY A 135 8.94 -5.81 12.98
CA GLY A 135 10.31 -5.67 13.49
C GLY A 135 11.36 -6.13 12.48
N LEU A 136 11.11 -5.93 11.19
CA LEU A 136 12.02 -6.35 10.12
C LEU A 136 12.88 -5.17 9.64
N GLU A 137 14.15 -5.45 9.35
CA GLU A 137 15.10 -4.45 8.84
C GLU A 137 14.86 -4.11 7.37
N LYS A 138 14.31 -5.06 6.60
CA LYS A 138 14.05 -4.86 5.18
C LYS A 138 12.94 -5.75 4.62
N GLY A 139 12.43 -5.33 3.50
CA GLY A 139 11.48 -6.08 2.67
C GLY A 139 11.68 -5.77 1.20
N TYR A 140 10.85 -6.38 0.37
CA TYR A 140 10.89 -6.19 -1.07
C TYR A 140 9.51 -5.85 -1.60
N LEU A 141 9.43 -4.80 -2.43
CA LEU A 141 8.30 -4.62 -3.32
C LEU A 141 8.60 -5.33 -4.63
N ILE A 142 7.69 -6.20 -5.05
CA ILE A 142 7.78 -6.94 -6.31
C ILE A 142 6.71 -6.42 -7.25
N ALA A 143 7.12 -5.61 -8.22
CA ALA A 143 6.23 -5.10 -9.26
C ALA A 143 6.23 -6.04 -10.47
N ARG A 144 5.05 -6.35 -11.00
CA ARG A 144 4.83 -7.05 -12.27
C ARG A 144 4.13 -6.12 -13.24
N ASN A 145 4.65 -6.01 -14.45
CA ASN A 145 3.97 -5.34 -15.54
C ASN A 145 2.84 -6.22 -16.09
N LYS A 146 1.58 -5.89 -15.76
CA LYS A 146 0.41 -6.66 -16.21
C LYS A 146 0.07 -6.49 -17.70
N ASP A 147 0.61 -5.44 -18.34
CA ASP A 147 0.39 -5.17 -19.76
C ASP A 147 1.41 -5.91 -20.66
N THR A 148 2.30 -6.72 -20.08
CA THR A 148 3.24 -7.54 -20.86
C THR A 148 2.47 -8.64 -21.61
N PRO A 149 2.67 -8.81 -22.94
CA PRO A 149 2.02 -9.87 -23.70
C PRO A 149 2.32 -11.26 -23.12
N LYS A 150 1.29 -12.11 -23.04
CA LYS A 150 1.39 -13.49 -22.48
C LYS A 150 2.41 -14.39 -23.18
N THR A 151 2.93 -13.99 -24.33
CA THR A 151 3.93 -14.73 -25.13
C THR A 151 5.37 -14.46 -24.71
N ARG A 152 5.59 -13.53 -23.78
CA ARG A 152 6.93 -13.21 -23.24
C ARG A 152 6.95 -13.49 -21.76
N PHE A 153 8.16 -13.75 -21.20
CA PHE A 153 8.37 -13.78 -19.75
C PHE A 153 7.82 -12.50 -19.14
N TRP A 154 7.09 -12.64 -18.04
CA TRP A 154 6.56 -11.50 -17.30
C TRP A 154 7.69 -10.55 -16.93
N ASP A 155 7.47 -9.28 -17.19
CA ASP A 155 8.42 -8.23 -16.79
C ASP A 155 8.22 -7.96 -15.29
N HIS A 156 9.22 -8.27 -14.48
CA HIS A 156 9.21 -8.04 -13.04
C HIS A 156 10.30 -7.05 -12.67
N HIS A 157 10.05 -6.32 -11.60
CA HIS A 157 11.02 -5.45 -10.95
C HIS A 157 11.00 -5.75 -9.45
N ILE A 158 12.17 -5.94 -8.87
CA ILE A 158 12.36 -6.11 -7.43
C ILE A 158 13.00 -4.84 -6.91
N GLU A 159 12.40 -4.25 -5.89
CA GLU A 159 12.97 -3.11 -5.19
C GLU A 159 13.12 -3.44 -3.71
N GLU A 160 14.35 -3.38 -3.20
CA GLU A 160 14.64 -3.53 -1.78
C GLU A 160 14.24 -2.26 -1.03
N VAL A 161 13.49 -2.41 0.03
CA VAL A 161 13.06 -1.34 0.93
C VAL A 161 13.67 -1.60 2.30
N VAL A 162 14.59 -0.75 2.70
CA VAL A 162 15.20 -0.79 4.04
C VAL A 162 14.33 0.03 5.00
N TYR A 163 14.18 -0.45 6.23
CA TYR A 163 13.42 0.22 7.26
C TYR A 163 14.02 1.59 7.61
N ASP A 164 13.17 2.61 7.54
CA ASP A 164 13.50 4.02 7.81
C ASP A 164 12.75 4.47 9.07
N ALA A 165 13.42 4.40 10.22
CA ALA A 165 12.80 4.68 11.51
C ALA A 165 12.31 6.14 11.63
N GLU A 166 13.06 7.11 11.07
CA GLU A 166 12.67 8.52 11.12
C GLU A 166 11.42 8.78 10.27
N PHE A 167 11.36 8.17 9.08
CA PHE A 167 10.18 8.24 8.22
C PHE A 167 8.96 7.63 8.91
N VAL A 168 9.10 6.44 9.49
CA VAL A 168 7.98 5.74 10.14
C VAL A 168 7.48 6.50 11.36
N GLU A 169 8.37 7.03 12.21
CA GLU A 169 7.97 7.82 13.37
C GLU A 169 7.19 9.08 12.95
N ALA A 170 7.63 9.78 11.91
CA ALA A 170 6.92 10.94 11.37
C ALA A 170 5.53 10.55 10.83
N GLU A 171 5.41 9.41 10.14
CA GLU A 171 4.15 8.92 9.61
C GLU A 171 3.19 8.47 10.71
N LEU A 172 3.65 7.75 11.71
CA LEU A 172 2.82 7.33 12.85
C LEU A 172 2.27 8.52 13.62
N LYS A 173 3.09 9.53 13.88
CA LYS A 173 2.65 10.78 14.50
C LYS A 173 1.59 11.49 13.67
N ARG A 174 1.81 11.62 12.36
CA ARG A 174 0.85 12.22 11.43
C ARG A 174 -0.48 11.48 11.44
N LEU A 175 -0.43 10.15 11.42
CA LEU A 175 -1.62 9.29 11.41
C LEU A 175 -2.36 9.31 12.75
N GLU A 176 -1.65 9.40 13.87
CA GLU A 176 -2.26 9.58 15.19
C GLU A 176 -3.00 10.92 15.29
N GLU A 177 -2.36 12.03 14.87
CA GLU A 177 -3.00 13.35 14.82
C GLU A 177 -4.26 13.34 13.94
N LEU A 178 -4.20 12.62 12.82
CA LEU A 178 -5.33 12.43 11.92
C LEU A 178 -6.45 11.61 12.59
N ALA A 179 -6.10 10.49 13.21
CA ALA A 179 -7.06 9.63 13.92
C ALA A 179 -7.77 10.39 15.06
N ILE A 180 -7.06 11.22 15.80
CA ILE A 180 -7.64 12.08 16.85
C ILE A 180 -8.67 13.04 16.26
N LYS A 181 -8.38 13.70 15.15
CA LYS A 181 -9.34 14.61 14.47
C LYS A 181 -10.58 13.85 14.00
N ILE A 182 -10.39 12.66 13.40
CA ILE A 182 -11.49 11.82 12.94
C ILE A 182 -12.40 11.39 14.12
N GLU A 183 -11.81 11.01 15.25
CA GLU A 183 -12.56 10.65 16.48
C GLU A 183 -13.32 11.81 17.07
N GLN A 184 -12.78 13.01 16.97
CA GLN A 184 -13.43 14.25 17.43
C GLN A 184 -14.51 14.74 16.46
N GLY A 185 -14.66 14.11 15.30
CA GLY A 185 -15.59 14.55 14.26
C GLY A 185 -15.16 15.86 13.58
N VAL A 186 -13.87 16.17 13.63
CA VAL A 186 -13.32 17.36 12.96
C VAL A 186 -13.13 17.04 11.49
N GLU A 187 -13.88 17.73 10.65
CA GLU A 187 -13.80 17.56 9.21
C GLU A 187 -12.44 18.00 8.66
N ILE A 188 -11.86 17.18 7.79
CA ILE A 188 -10.56 17.41 7.18
C ILE A 188 -10.77 18.01 5.79
N GLU A 189 -10.26 19.21 5.59
CA GLU A 189 -10.30 19.85 4.28
C GLU A 189 -9.52 19.05 3.23
N PRO A 190 -10.04 18.90 2.00
CA PRO A 190 -9.31 18.28 0.91
C PRO A 190 -8.01 19.05 0.64
N PRO A 191 -6.83 18.40 0.70
CA PRO A 191 -5.55 19.10 0.51
C PRO A 191 -5.28 19.48 -0.95
N PHE A 192 -6.10 18.99 -1.88
CA PHE A 192 -5.95 19.19 -3.31
C PHE A 192 -7.29 19.54 -3.95
N ASN A 193 -7.22 20.23 -5.09
CA ASN A 193 -8.35 20.54 -5.94
C ASN A 193 -8.32 19.60 -7.17
N PRO A 194 -9.47 19.13 -7.69
CA PRO A 194 -9.53 18.32 -8.92
C PRO A 194 -8.93 19.02 -10.15
N GLU A 195 -8.92 20.36 -10.19
CA GLU A 195 -8.31 21.10 -11.29
C GLU A 195 -6.78 20.94 -11.31
N ASP A 196 -6.17 20.90 -10.13
CA ASP A 196 -4.72 20.87 -9.95
C ASP A 196 -4.17 19.45 -9.79
N ASN A 197 -5.00 18.52 -9.27
CA ASN A 197 -4.56 17.15 -9.00
C ASN A 197 -5.51 16.11 -9.61
N TRP A 198 -5.00 15.39 -10.60
CA TRP A 198 -5.75 14.33 -11.30
C TRP A 198 -6.23 13.20 -10.36
N GLN A 199 -5.52 12.96 -9.22
CA GLN A 199 -5.91 11.95 -8.25
C GLN A 199 -7.23 12.28 -7.54
N CYS A 200 -7.64 13.56 -7.52
CA CYS A 200 -8.93 13.99 -7.00
C CYS A 200 -10.09 13.85 -8.01
N ARG A 201 -9.83 13.30 -9.20
CA ARG A 201 -10.84 13.10 -10.25
C ARG A 201 -11.32 11.66 -10.29
N GLN A 202 -12.53 11.46 -10.80
CA GLN A 202 -12.94 10.12 -11.21
C GLN A 202 -12.13 9.66 -12.43
N PRO A 203 -11.81 8.38 -12.53
CA PRO A 203 -12.17 7.26 -11.64
C PRO A 203 -11.16 7.02 -10.48
N TRP A 204 -10.26 7.94 -10.21
CA TRP A 204 -9.13 7.74 -9.30
C TRP A 204 -9.49 7.92 -7.82
N CYS A 205 -10.42 8.85 -7.54
CA CYS A 205 -10.93 9.06 -6.19
C CYS A 205 -12.43 8.75 -6.14
N PRO A 206 -12.85 7.80 -5.29
CA PRO A 206 -14.27 7.49 -5.14
C PRO A 206 -15.06 8.58 -4.41
N TYR A 207 -14.39 9.53 -3.78
CA TYR A 207 -14.99 10.57 -2.94
C TYR A 207 -15.03 11.96 -3.60
N THR A 208 -14.80 12.05 -4.90
CA THR A 208 -14.77 13.33 -5.61
C THR A 208 -16.06 14.15 -5.40
N ASN A 209 -17.22 13.51 -5.46
CA ASN A 209 -18.53 14.13 -5.25
C ASN A 209 -18.78 14.54 -3.80
N VAL A 210 -18.11 13.93 -2.83
CA VAL A 210 -18.21 14.28 -1.41
C VAL A 210 -17.33 15.50 -1.11
N CYS A 211 -16.13 15.51 -1.67
CA CYS A 211 -15.18 16.62 -1.48
C CYS A 211 -15.56 17.87 -2.29
N PHE A 212 -16.15 17.68 -3.47
CA PHE A 212 -16.45 18.72 -4.44
C PHE A 212 -17.86 18.48 -5.00
N PRO A 213 -18.92 18.75 -4.22
CA PRO A 213 -20.30 18.66 -4.70
C PRO A 213 -20.53 19.70 -5.82
N GLU A 214 -21.30 19.29 -6.86
CA GLU A 214 -21.68 20.16 -7.96
C GLU A 214 -22.65 21.27 -7.50
#